data_0b34e33409c4759c3e9a4e05930de010
#
_entry.id   0b34e33409c4759c3e9a4e05930de010
#
_cell.length_a   1.000
_cell.length_b   1.000
_cell.length_c   1.000
_cell.angle_alpha   90.00
_cell.angle_beta   90.00
_cell.angle_gamma   90.00
#
_symmetry.space_group_name_H-M   'P 1'
#
loop_
_entity.id
_entity.type
_entity.pdbx_description
1 polymer ?
#
loop_
_entity_poly.entity_id
_entity_poly.type
_entity_poly.pdbx_seq_one_letter_code
_entity_poly.pdbx_strand_id
1 'polypeptide(L)'
;MTTQHPDTPETGITPGGTSGAFRDVLSKDHARRGKPPLHFVDMTPEQRVEKAAELGLPKFRVKQLANHYFGHFDVNAAEFTDFPAAKRSEAAAAFFPQLITEVTRQVADEGTTIKTLWKLFDGSLIESVLMRYPTRTTLCISSQVGCGMGCPFCATGKLGLTRNMSTGEIIEQVRVAAKMMRDGEVAGGEGRLSNIVFMGMGEPMGNYNSVLSAVRQISAMPPEGFGISARNITVSTVGVVLGIKKLTAEGIPVRLAVSLHAPSDELRDELVPMNKRFNTAQVLDAAHDYWLASKRRVSIEYALMRGINDQAEHAQLLAKRLNHYGDNWAHVNPIPLNPIEGSKWTASKPEDEQRFLEILHRAGITATLRDTRGQDIDGACGQLAAKER
;
A
#
# COMPACT_ATOMS: atom_id res chain seq x y z
N MET A 1 -3.02 67.28 -37.14
CA MET A 1 -3.78 66.15 -37.73
C MET A 1 -3.41 64.92 -37.01
N THR A 2 -4.23 64.56 -36.04
CA THR A 2 -4.09 63.42 -35.13
C THR A 2 -4.87 62.27 -35.72
N THR A 3 -4.22 61.16 -36.01
CA THR A 3 -4.88 59.90 -36.40
C THR A 3 -4.92 58.96 -35.20
N GLN A 4 -6.15 58.73 -34.75
CA GLN A 4 -6.49 57.72 -33.74
C GLN A 4 -6.39 56.31 -34.34
N HIS A 5 -5.77 55.37 -33.62
CA HIS A 5 -5.90 53.93 -33.85
C HIS A 5 -7.04 53.38 -32.99
N PRO A 6 -7.84 52.43 -33.51
CA PRO A 6 -8.94 51.85 -32.77
C PRO A 6 -8.46 50.73 -31.83
N ASP A 7 -9.08 50.68 -30.63
CA ASP A 7 -8.94 49.70 -29.59
C ASP A 7 -9.34 48.30 -30.05
N THR A 8 -8.45 47.33 -29.77
CA THR A 8 -8.76 45.88 -29.79
C THR A 8 -9.26 45.46 -28.42
N PRO A 9 -10.37 44.70 -28.30
CA PRO A 9 -10.84 44.23 -27.02
C PRO A 9 -9.96 43.07 -26.49
N GLU A 10 -9.44 43.22 -25.28
CA GLU A 10 -8.84 42.16 -24.49
C GLU A 10 -9.90 41.09 -24.16
N THR A 11 -9.75 39.89 -24.73
CA THR A 11 -10.48 38.71 -24.30
C THR A 11 -9.77 38.12 -23.07
N GLY A 12 -10.25 38.51 -21.90
CA GLY A 12 -9.89 37.91 -20.63
C GLY A 12 -10.35 36.45 -20.56
N ILE A 13 -9.45 35.49 -20.75
CA ILE A 13 -9.67 34.10 -20.41
C ILE A 13 -9.26 33.93 -18.95
N THR A 14 -10.22 33.96 -18.04
CA THR A 14 -10.05 33.50 -16.67
C THR A 14 -9.84 31.99 -16.68
N PRO A 15 -8.81 31.44 -16.04
CA PRO A 15 -8.70 30.00 -15.86
C PRO A 15 -9.82 29.53 -14.94
N GLY A 16 -10.75 28.75 -15.49
CA GLY A 16 -11.87 28.15 -14.77
C GLY A 16 -11.40 27.30 -13.59
N GLY A 17 -11.73 27.75 -12.40
CA GLY A 17 -11.43 27.09 -11.14
C GLY A 17 -12.26 25.83 -10.92
N THR A 18 -11.68 24.67 -11.20
CA THR A 18 -12.19 23.36 -10.73
C THR A 18 -11.48 22.86 -9.46
N SER A 19 -10.53 23.64 -8.91
CA SER A 19 -9.82 23.29 -7.68
C SER A 19 -10.55 23.67 -6.38
N GLY A 20 -11.58 24.55 -6.46
CA GLY A 20 -12.31 25.06 -5.29
C GLY A 20 -13.31 24.05 -4.71
N ALA A 21 -14.08 23.38 -5.54
CA ALA A 21 -15.11 22.44 -5.10
C ALA A 21 -14.53 21.21 -4.38
N PHE A 22 -13.36 20.72 -4.82
CA PHE A 22 -12.71 19.58 -4.20
C PHE A 22 -12.06 19.93 -2.85
N ARG A 23 -11.51 21.14 -2.71
CA ARG A 23 -11.03 21.64 -1.40
C ARG A 23 -12.18 21.86 -0.42
N ASP A 24 -13.37 22.27 -0.87
CA ASP A 24 -14.50 22.51 -0.01
C ASP A 24 -15.17 21.25 0.52
N VAL A 25 -15.18 20.14 -0.21
CA VAL A 25 -15.64 18.83 0.29
C VAL A 25 -14.68 18.27 1.34
N LEU A 26 -13.36 18.50 1.18
CA LEU A 26 -12.36 18.11 2.18
C LEU A 26 -12.25 19.10 3.36
N SER A 27 -12.69 20.36 3.19
CA SER A 27 -12.48 21.42 4.20
C SER A 27 -13.63 21.61 5.18
N LYS A 28 -14.83 21.11 4.90
CA LYS A 28 -16.03 21.38 5.72
C LYS A 28 -16.24 20.46 6.92
N ASP A 29 -15.53 19.32 7.02
CA ASP A 29 -15.70 18.39 8.15
C ASP A 29 -14.38 18.01 8.86
N HIS A 30 -13.36 18.86 8.82
CA HIS A 30 -12.10 18.62 9.53
C HIS A 30 -12.11 19.00 11.03
N ALA A 31 -13.32 19.12 11.61
CA ALA A 31 -13.44 19.27 13.04
C ALA A 31 -13.03 17.98 13.77
N ARG A 32 -11.77 17.96 14.28
CA ARG A 32 -11.22 16.92 15.17
C ARG A 32 -11.44 15.51 14.62
N ARG A 33 -10.55 15.07 13.72
CA ARG A 33 -10.46 13.65 13.32
C ARG A 33 -10.27 12.82 14.58
N GLY A 34 -11.34 12.17 15.03
CA GLY A 34 -11.31 11.28 16.18
C GLY A 34 -10.38 10.10 15.92
N LYS A 35 -10.01 9.38 16.97
CA LYS A 35 -9.42 8.05 16.81
C LYS A 35 -10.52 7.11 16.32
N PRO A 36 -10.19 6.11 15.47
CA PRO A 36 -11.15 5.08 15.09
C PRO A 36 -11.70 4.39 16.36
N PRO A 37 -12.92 3.85 16.31
CA PRO A 37 -13.43 3.00 17.37
C PRO A 37 -12.44 1.88 17.67
N LEU A 38 -12.28 1.54 18.95
CA LEU A 38 -11.35 0.49 19.36
C LEU A 38 -11.85 -0.87 18.86
N HIS A 39 -11.15 -1.44 17.91
CA HIS A 39 -11.49 -2.71 17.29
C HIS A 39 -10.76 -3.89 17.98
N PHE A 40 -11.30 -5.11 17.88
CA PHE A 40 -10.72 -6.33 18.44
C PHE A 40 -9.22 -6.48 18.18
N VAL A 41 -8.76 -6.19 16.95
CA VAL A 41 -7.35 -6.31 16.56
C VAL A 41 -6.46 -5.19 17.06
N ASP A 42 -7.05 -4.06 17.51
CA ASP A 42 -6.33 -2.95 18.15
C ASP A 42 -6.21 -3.15 19.67
N MET A 43 -6.98 -4.09 20.26
CA MET A 43 -6.97 -4.42 21.69
C MET A 43 -5.81 -5.37 22.03
N THR A 44 -5.20 -5.16 23.21
CA THR A 44 -4.32 -6.19 23.80
C THR A 44 -5.14 -7.40 24.26
N PRO A 45 -4.50 -8.56 24.48
CA PRO A 45 -5.19 -9.73 25.03
C PRO A 45 -5.94 -9.44 26.34
N GLU A 46 -5.35 -8.61 27.22
CA GLU A 46 -5.93 -8.19 28.49
C GLU A 46 -7.17 -7.34 28.27
N GLN A 47 -7.10 -6.35 27.39
CA GLN A 47 -8.23 -5.50 27.01
C GLN A 47 -9.39 -6.28 26.41
N ARG A 48 -9.11 -7.32 25.60
CA ARG A 48 -10.15 -8.21 25.06
C ARG A 48 -10.88 -8.97 26.17
N VAL A 49 -10.13 -9.46 27.17
CA VAL A 49 -10.71 -10.17 28.33
C VAL A 49 -11.52 -9.23 29.21
N GLU A 50 -11.00 -8.04 29.49
CA GLU A 50 -11.70 -7.01 30.26
C GLU A 50 -13.01 -6.61 29.56
N LYS A 51 -12.95 -6.35 28.25
CA LYS A 51 -14.12 -6.01 27.45
C LYS A 51 -15.16 -7.13 27.42
N ALA A 52 -14.73 -8.39 27.38
CA ALA A 52 -15.64 -9.54 27.49
C ALA A 52 -16.32 -9.57 28.86
N ALA A 53 -15.58 -9.33 29.94
CA ALA A 53 -16.13 -9.30 31.29
C ALA A 53 -17.17 -8.16 31.49
N GLU A 54 -16.94 -6.97 30.91
CA GLU A 54 -17.90 -5.86 30.88
C GLU A 54 -19.26 -6.27 30.27
N LEU A 55 -19.23 -7.18 29.28
CA LEU A 55 -20.41 -7.72 28.59
C LEU A 55 -21.02 -8.96 29.31
N GLY A 56 -20.46 -9.34 30.46
CA GLY A 56 -20.84 -10.57 31.14
C GLY A 56 -20.48 -11.84 30.38
N LEU A 57 -19.45 -11.79 29.52
CA LEU A 57 -18.97 -12.93 28.74
C LEU A 57 -17.78 -13.62 29.44
N PRO A 58 -17.78 -14.94 29.56
CA PRO A 58 -16.63 -15.70 30.06
C PRO A 58 -15.38 -15.50 29.17
N LYS A 59 -14.19 -15.52 29.77
CA LYS A 59 -12.89 -15.32 29.10
C LYS A 59 -12.71 -16.17 27.82
N PHE A 60 -13.19 -17.42 27.81
CA PHE A 60 -13.03 -18.30 26.65
C PHE A 60 -13.75 -17.80 25.38
N ARG A 61 -14.77 -16.92 25.53
CA ARG A 61 -15.48 -16.31 24.40
C ARG A 61 -14.58 -15.44 23.54
N VAL A 62 -13.53 -14.85 24.12
CA VAL A 62 -12.53 -14.08 23.36
C VAL A 62 -11.86 -14.94 22.28
N LYS A 63 -11.58 -16.22 22.59
CA LYS A 63 -11.01 -17.15 21.61
C LYS A 63 -12.01 -17.52 20.50
N GLN A 64 -13.30 -17.63 20.85
CA GLN A 64 -14.34 -17.84 19.83
C GLN A 64 -14.47 -16.64 18.89
N LEU A 65 -14.48 -15.40 19.44
CA LEU A 65 -14.45 -14.18 18.61
C LEU A 65 -13.23 -14.13 17.70
N ALA A 66 -12.06 -14.48 18.24
CA ALA A 66 -10.84 -14.56 17.43
C ALA A 66 -10.97 -15.58 16.28
N ASN A 67 -11.58 -16.74 16.54
CA ASN A 67 -11.81 -17.76 15.52
C ASN A 67 -12.81 -17.31 14.45
N HIS A 68 -13.89 -16.64 14.83
CA HIS A 68 -14.81 -16.02 13.86
C HIS A 68 -14.09 -15.00 12.98
N TYR A 69 -13.28 -14.13 13.59
CA TYR A 69 -12.59 -13.07 12.88
C TYR A 69 -11.47 -13.58 11.96
N PHE A 70 -10.53 -14.37 12.50
CA PHE A 70 -9.34 -14.80 11.77
C PHE A 70 -9.52 -16.13 11.02
N GLY A 71 -10.39 -17.02 11.54
CA GLY A 71 -10.62 -18.33 10.95
C GLY A 71 -11.75 -18.35 9.93
N HIS A 72 -12.85 -17.64 10.23
CA HIS A 72 -14.04 -17.59 9.36
C HIS A 72 -14.19 -16.27 8.61
N PHE A 73 -13.38 -15.24 8.94
CA PHE A 73 -13.43 -13.89 8.36
C PHE A 73 -14.78 -13.18 8.55
N ASP A 74 -15.56 -13.60 9.54
CA ASP A 74 -16.89 -13.09 9.82
C ASP A 74 -16.91 -12.20 11.06
N VAL A 75 -17.66 -11.11 10.96
CA VAL A 75 -17.91 -10.14 12.03
C VAL A 75 -19.40 -9.93 12.27
N ASN A 76 -20.26 -10.60 11.47
CA ASN A 76 -21.71 -10.50 11.57
C ASN A 76 -22.21 -11.31 12.78
N ALA A 77 -23.01 -10.70 13.62
CA ALA A 77 -23.65 -11.35 14.77
C ALA A 77 -24.42 -12.65 14.41
N ALA A 78 -25.00 -12.72 13.22
CA ALA A 78 -25.73 -13.91 12.75
C ALA A 78 -24.83 -15.14 12.64
N GLU A 79 -23.55 -14.94 12.30
CA GLU A 79 -22.57 -16.01 12.11
C GLU A 79 -22.00 -16.56 13.44
N PHE A 80 -22.25 -15.88 14.58
CA PHE A 80 -21.74 -16.29 15.89
C PHE A 80 -22.60 -17.42 16.49
N THR A 81 -22.73 -18.52 15.76
CA THR A 81 -23.65 -19.63 16.12
C THR A 81 -23.28 -20.32 17.43
N ASP A 82 -22.02 -20.26 17.85
CA ASP A 82 -21.50 -20.78 19.13
C ASP A 82 -21.63 -19.78 20.29
N PHE A 83 -22.21 -18.57 20.06
CA PHE A 83 -22.55 -17.60 21.10
C PHE A 83 -24.01 -17.70 21.51
N PRO A 84 -24.33 -17.37 22.80
CA PRO A 84 -25.71 -17.20 23.21
C PRO A 84 -26.42 -16.14 22.32
N ALA A 85 -27.59 -16.51 21.78
CA ALA A 85 -28.32 -15.65 20.83
C ALA A 85 -28.51 -14.21 21.34
N ALA A 86 -28.84 -14.04 22.63
CA ALA A 86 -29.06 -12.75 23.27
C ALA A 86 -27.79 -11.86 23.35
N LYS A 87 -26.59 -12.44 23.19
CA LYS A 87 -25.32 -11.71 23.32
C LYS A 87 -24.60 -11.47 21.99
N ARG A 88 -25.06 -12.04 20.89
CA ARG A 88 -24.37 -11.98 19.60
C ARG A 88 -24.21 -10.55 19.08
N SER A 89 -25.30 -9.79 19.03
CA SER A 89 -25.31 -8.41 18.52
C SER A 89 -24.48 -7.48 19.41
N GLU A 90 -24.59 -7.62 20.73
CA GLU A 90 -23.81 -6.84 21.68
C GLU A 90 -22.30 -7.12 21.56
N ALA A 91 -21.92 -8.39 21.44
CA ALA A 91 -20.52 -8.78 21.24
C ALA A 91 -19.98 -8.29 19.89
N ALA A 92 -20.74 -8.47 18.80
CA ALA A 92 -20.32 -7.98 17.47
C ALA A 92 -20.08 -6.46 17.47
N ALA A 93 -21.01 -5.68 18.03
CA ALA A 93 -20.89 -4.23 18.10
C ALA A 93 -19.71 -3.77 18.97
N ALA A 94 -19.44 -4.47 20.07
CA ALA A 94 -18.40 -4.10 21.03
C ALA A 94 -16.98 -4.44 20.56
N PHE A 95 -16.81 -5.55 19.82
CA PHE A 95 -15.50 -6.04 19.40
C PHE A 95 -15.17 -5.74 17.93
N PHE A 96 -16.18 -5.63 17.07
CA PHE A 96 -16.02 -5.44 15.63
C PHE A 96 -16.80 -4.22 15.11
N PRO A 97 -16.54 -3.02 15.69
CA PRO A 97 -17.11 -1.79 15.11
C PRO A 97 -16.67 -1.67 13.65
N GLN A 98 -17.56 -1.19 12.80
CA GLN A 98 -17.27 -1.02 11.37
C GLN A 98 -16.21 0.07 11.16
N LEU A 99 -15.05 -0.31 10.67
CA LEU A 99 -13.91 0.60 10.40
C LEU A 99 -13.85 1.01 8.93
N ILE A 100 -14.22 0.11 8.02
CA ILE A 100 -14.21 0.34 6.58
C ILE A 100 -15.55 -0.04 5.98
N THR A 101 -16.01 0.71 4.99
CA THR A 101 -17.22 0.44 4.21
C THR A 101 -16.85 0.45 2.74
N GLU A 102 -17.25 -0.57 2.00
CA GLU A 102 -17.10 -0.59 0.55
C GLU A 102 -17.95 0.51 -0.10
N VAL A 103 -17.33 1.35 -0.92
CA VAL A 103 -18.00 2.38 -1.72
C VAL A 103 -18.27 1.85 -3.12
N THR A 104 -17.23 1.29 -3.75
CA THR A 104 -17.34 0.72 -5.10
C THR A 104 -16.23 -0.30 -5.34
N ARG A 105 -16.50 -1.22 -6.28
CA ARG A 105 -15.52 -2.17 -6.83
C ARG A 105 -15.37 -1.93 -8.32
N GLN A 106 -14.12 -2.00 -8.78
CA GLN A 106 -13.77 -2.04 -10.19
C GLN A 106 -13.07 -3.36 -10.47
N VAL A 107 -13.40 -3.96 -11.59
CA VAL A 107 -12.93 -5.31 -11.97
C VAL A 107 -12.18 -5.22 -13.30
N ALA A 108 -11.02 -5.84 -13.38
CA ALA A 108 -10.18 -5.92 -14.56
C ALA A 108 -9.57 -7.32 -14.74
N ASP A 109 -8.77 -7.48 -15.78
CA ASP A 109 -8.03 -8.73 -16.07
C ASP A 109 -8.96 -9.96 -16.01
N GLU A 110 -10.09 -9.90 -16.71
CA GLU A 110 -11.09 -10.99 -16.79
C GLU A 110 -11.62 -11.42 -15.40
N GLY A 111 -11.74 -10.49 -14.47
CA GLY A 111 -12.25 -10.74 -13.12
C GLY A 111 -11.21 -11.23 -12.13
N THR A 112 -9.93 -11.32 -12.49
CA THR A 112 -8.86 -11.75 -11.61
C THR A 112 -8.23 -10.61 -10.82
N THR A 113 -8.53 -9.34 -11.17
CA THR A 113 -8.10 -8.14 -10.46
C THR A 113 -9.30 -7.33 -10.02
N ILE A 114 -9.38 -7.04 -8.72
CA ILE A 114 -10.45 -6.26 -8.10
C ILE A 114 -9.84 -5.11 -7.31
N LYS A 115 -10.13 -3.88 -7.72
CA LYS A 115 -9.83 -2.68 -6.94
C LYS A 115 -11.07 -2.27 -6.15
N THR A 116 -10.92 -2.08 -4.86
CA THR A 116 -12.00 -1.64 -3.98
C THR A 116 -11.68 -0.28 -3.38
N LEU A 117 -12.62 0.65 -3.50
CA LEU A 117 -12.63 1.93 -2.81
C LEU A 117 -13.34 1.77 -1.48
N TRP A 118 -12.69 2.14 -0.40
CA TRP A 118 -13.17 2.05 0.96
C TRP A 118 -13.38 3.43 1.57
N LYS A 119 -14.49 3.60 2.26
CA LYS A 119 -14.74 4.72 3.16
C LYS A 119 -14.42 4.28 4.59
N LEU A 120 -13.53 5.02 5.25
CA LEU A 120 -13.14 4.80 6.65
C LEU A 120 -14.16 5.43 7.61
N PHE A 121 -14.03 5.14 8.90
CA PHE A 121 -14.95 5.63 9.95
C PHE A 121 -15.13 7.15 9.97
N ASP A 122 -14.12 7.91 9.54
CA ASP A 122 -14.10 9.39 9.50
C ASP A 122 -14.47 9.96 8.11
N GLY A 123 -14.96 9.12 7.21
CA GLY A 123 -15.31 9.51 5.84
C GLY A 123 -14.12 9.59 4.88
N SER A 124 -12.88 9.42 5.35
CA SER A 124 -11.71 9.37 4.49
C SER A 124 -11.76 8.16 3.56
N LEU A 125 -11.16 8.29 2.37
CA LEU A 125 -11.17 7.26 1.34
C LEU A 125 -9.77 6.64 1.18
N ILE A 126 -9.73 5.33 1.00
CA ILE A 126 -8.54 4.57 0.62
C ILE A 126 -8.89 3.51 -0.42
N GLU A 127 -7.88 2.96 -1.06
CA GLU A 127 -8.05 1.87 -2.04
C GLU A 127 -7.20 0.66 -1.67
N SER A 128 -7.67 -0.52 -2.04
CA SER A 128 -6.91 -1.77 -2.04
C SER A 128 -7.12 -2.53 -3.35
N VAL A 129 -6.16 -3.38 -3.73
CA VAL A 129 -6.23 -4.16 -4.98
C VAL A 129 -5.96 -5.62 -4.70
N LEU A 130 -6.94 -6.47 -4.96
CA LEU A 130 -6.84 -7.92 -4.88
C LEU A 130 -6.56 -8.49 -6.27
N MET A 131 -5.50 -9.28 -6.40
CA MET A 131 -5.03 -9.83 -7.68
C MET A 131 -4.83 -11.33 -7.56
N ARG A 132 -5.48 -12.09 -8.42
CA ARG A 132 -5.28 -13.54 -8.52
C ARG A 132 -4.36 -13.86 -9.69
N TYR A 133 -3.31 -14.59 -9.41
CA TYR A 133 -2.38 -15.17 -10.39
C TYR A 133 -2.55 -16.70 -10.41
N PRO A 134 -2.02 -17.40 -11.40
CA PRO A 134 -2.17 -18.86 -11.49
C PRO A 134 -1.71 -19.62 -10.23
N THR A 135 -0.70 -19.13 -9.53
CA THR A 135 -0.06 -19.81 -8.38
C THR A 135 -0.19 -19.09 -7.05
N ARG A 136 -0.73 -17.86 -7.03
CA ARG A 136 -0.82 -17.04 -5.82
C ARG A 136 -1.96 -16.03 -5.93
N THR A 137 -2.40 -15.58 -4.78
CA THR A 137 -3.31 -14.42 -4.68
C THR A 137 -2.64 -13.34 -3.84
N THR A 138 -2.57 -12.14 -4.35
CA THR A 138 -1.87 -11.01 -3.72
C THR A 138 -2.86 -9.88 -3.43
N LEU A 139 -2.85 -9.38 -2.22
CA LEU A 139 -3.58 -8.16 -1.85
C LEU A 139 -2.57 -7.02 -1.65
N CYS A 140 -2.78 -5.94 -2.41
CA CYS A 140 -2.11 -4.66 -2.23
C CYS A 140 -2.95 -3.81 -1.28
N ILE A 141 -2.39 -3.45 -0.12
CA ILE A 141 -3.10 -2.74 0.95
C ILE A 141 -2.52 -1.35 1.21
N SER A 142 -3.40 -0.48 1.67
CA SER A 142 -3.07 0.87 2.12
C SER A 142 -2.73 0.91 3.60
N SER A 143 -1.82 1.81 3.99
CA SER A 143 -1.36 2.00 5.37
C SER A 143 -1.56 3.41 5.91
N GLN A 144 -1.85 4.37 5.04
CA GLN A 144 -2.14 5.76 5.39
C GLN A 144 -3.27 6.28 4.51
N VAL A 145 -3.97 7.30 4.98
CA VAL A 145 -4.86 8.13 4.16
C VAL A 145 -4.01 9.20 3.51
N GLY A 146 -3.79 9.08 2.19
CA GLY A 146 -2.80 9.87 1.46
C GLY A 146 -1.37 9.42 1.75
N CYS A 147 -0.38 10.23 1.36
CA CYS A 147 1.04 9.95 1.58
C CYS A 147 1.85 11.24 1.70
N GLY A 148 2.66 11.34 2.77
CA GLY A 148 3.50 12.53 3.03
C GLY A 148 4.83 12.55 2.27
N MET A 149 5.14 11.56 1.44
CA MET A 149 6.43 11.48 0.75
C MET A 149 6.55 12.41 -0.44
N GLY A 150 5.43 12.84 -1.03
CA GLY A 150 5.39 13.85 -2.07
C GLY A 150 6.02 13.46 -3.40
N CYS A 151 6.14 12.16 -3.71
CA CYS A 151 6.67 11.70 -5.00
C CYS A 151 5.77 12.19 -6.13
N PRO A 152 6.29 13.02 -7.08
CA PRO A 152 5.45 13.73 -8.03
C PRO A 152 4.85 12.84 -9.13
N PHE A 153 5.37 11.62 -9.32
CA PHE A 153 4.87 10.62 -10.26
C PHE A 153 3.82 9.68 -9.63
N CYS A 154 3.48 9.85 -8.35
CA CYS A 154 2.53 9.01 -7.62
C CYS A 154 1.25 9.79 -7.29
N ALA A 155 0.09 9.27 -7.68
CA ALA A 155 -1.20 9.90 -7.40
C ALA A 155 -1.42 10.12 -5.89
N THR A 156 -1.16 9.10 -5.07
CA THR A 156 -1.24 9.20 -3.61
C THR A 156 -0.29 10.24 -3.04
N GLY A 157 0.93 10.36 -3.60
CA GLY A 157 1.93 11.35 -3.17
C GLY A 157 1.48 12.79 -3.40
N LYS A 158 0.68 13.04 -4.45
CA LYS A 158 0.10 14.36 -4.74
C LYS A 158 -1.02 14.76 -3.77
N LEU A 159 -1.66 13.81 -3.10
CA LEU A 159 -2.73 14.08 -2.12
C LEU A 159 -2.20 14.65 -0.81
N GLY A 160 -0.92 14.44 -0.49
CA GLY A 160 -0.38 14.70 0.82
C GLY A 160 -0.87 13.69 1.87
N LEU A 161 -0.38 13.80 3.11
CA LEU A 161 -0.76 12.95 4.22
C LEU A 161 -1.93 13.55 4.99
N THR A 162 -2.99 12.78 5.09
CA THR A 162 -4.13 13.12 5.95
C THR A 162 -3.94 12.58 7.36
N ARG A 163 -3.74 11.26 7.50
CA ARG A 163 -3.44 10.59 8.77
C ARG A 163 -2.89 9.17 8.56
N ASN A 164 -2.33 8.61 9.61
CA ASN A 164 -2.04 7.19 9.70
C ASN A 164 -3.32 6.38 9.91
N MET A 165 -3.36 5.18 9.35
CA MET A 165 -4.41 4.21 9.62
C MET A 165 -4.13 3.44 10.90
N SER A 166 -5.19 2.99 11.61
CA SER A 166 -5.05 2.06 12.72
C SER A 166 -4.68 0.66 12.23
N THR A 167 -4.25 -0.20 13.15
CA THR A 167 -4.05 -1.63 12.84
C THR A 167 -5.33 -2.25 12.34
N GLY A 168 -6.47 -1.93 12.97
CA GLY A 168 -7.80 -2.41 12.56
C GLY A 168 -8.16 -2.04 11.14
N GLU A 169 -7.97 -0.78 10.74
CA GLU A 169 -8.25 -0.32 9.38
C GLU A 169 -7.36 -1.01 8.33
N ILE A 170 -6.11 -1.33 8.69
CA ILE A 170 -5.20 -2.08 7.81
C ILE A 170 -5.66 -3.55 7.70
N ILE A 171 -5.96 -4.19 8.81
CA ILE A 171 -6.33 -5.61 8.91
C ILE A 171 -7.70 -5.87 8.26
N GLU A 172 -8.65 -4.95 8.34
CA GLU A 172 -9.97 -5.11 7.73
C GLU A 172 -9.89 -5.27 6.20
N GLN A 173 -8.94 -4.62 5.53
CA GLN A 173 -8.69 -4.86 4.10
C GLN A 173 -8.30 -6.32 3.85
N VAL A 174 -7.49 -6.91 4.74
CA VAL A 174 -7.04 -8.31 4.64
C VAL A 174 -8.20 -9.28 4.92
N ARG A 175 -8.99 -9.00 5.96
CA ARG A 175 -10.15 -9.84 6.33
C ARG A 175 -11.17 -9.92 5.19
N VAL A 176 -11.55 -8.77 4.64
CA VAL A 176 -12.52 -8.75 3.53
C VAL A 176 -11.98 -9.46 2.29
N ALA A 177 -10.72 -9.21 1.92
CA ALA A 177 -10.11 -9.91 0.79
C ALA A 177 -9.99 -11.42 1.01
N ALA A 178 -9.66 -11.86 2.23
CA ALA A 178 -9.62 -13.28 2.57
C ALA A 178 -11.02 -13.92 2.48
N LYS A 179 -12.07 -13.19 2.91
CA LYS A 179 -13.47 -13.61 2.74
C LYS A 179 -13.85 -13.72 1.27
N MET A 180 -13.56 -12.70 0.45
CA MET A 180 -13.82 -12.72 -1.00
C MET A 180 -13.18 -13.94 -1.68
N MET A 181 -11.95 -14.28 -1.29
CA MET A 181 -11.27 -15.45 -1.84
C MET A 181 -11.91 -16.76 -1.40
N ARG A 182 -12.30 -16.88 -0.14
CA ARG A 182 -13.00 -18.06 0.38
C ARG A 182 -14.35 -18.26 -0.31
N ASP A 183 -15.10 -17.18 -0.49
CA ASP A 183 -16.45 -17.20 -1.04
C ASP A 183 -16.47 -17.27 -2.59
N GLY A 184 -15.30 -17.30 -3.25
CA GLY A 184 -15.18 -17.43 -4.69
C GLY A 184 -15.58 -16.20 -5.51
N GLU A 185 -15.56 -15.02 -4.90
CA GLU A 185 -15.94 -13.74 -5.55
C GLU A 185 -14.94 -13.27 -6.62
N VAL A 186 -13.75 -13.86 -6.66
CA VAL A 186 -12.69 -13.54 -7.65
C VAL A 186 -12.68 -14.61 -8.73
N ALA A 187 -12.56 -14.22 -9.99
CA ALA A 187 -12.54 -15.16 -11.10
C ALA A 187 -11.53 -16.31 -10.87
N GLY A 188 -11.96 -17.53 -11.16
CA GLY A 188 -11.24 -18.76 -10.82
C GLY A 188 -11.78 -19.47 -9.59
N GLY A 189 -12.88 -18.97 -8.97
CA GLY A 189 -13.63 -19.62 -7.89
C GLY A 189 -12.98 -19.52 -6.52
N GLU A 190 -13.39 -20.39 -5.59
CA GLU A 190 -12.86 -20.41 -4.23
C GLU A 190 -11.34 -20.52 -4.18
N GLY A 191 -10.74 -19.91 -3.18
CA GLY A 191 -9.29 -19.86 -3.02
C GLY A 191 -8.85 -19.28 -1.70
N ARG A 192 -7.54 -19.05 -1.58
CA ARG A 192 -6.92 -18.52 -0.37
C ARG A 192 -6.09 -17.28 -0.69
N LEU A 193 -6.20 -16.25 0.13
CA LEU A 193 -5.27 -15.13 0.13
C LEU A 193 -3.90 -15.61 0.61
N SER A 194 -2.86 -15.46 -0.21
CA SER A 194 -1.54 -16.03 0.07
C SER A 194 -0.44 -15.00 0.26
N ASN A 195 -0.58 -13.80 -0.30
CA ASN A 195 0.44 -12.77 -0.32
C ASN A 195 -0.14 -11.40 0.01
N ILE A 196 0.58 -10.61 0.80
CA ILE A 196 0.24 -9.23 1.13
C ILE A 196 1.38 -8.31 0.72
N VAL A 197 1.06 -7.20 0.08
CA VAL A 197 2.03 -6.14 -0.24
C VAL A 197 1.55 -4.79 0.28
N PHE A 198 2.35 -4.15 1.12
CA PHE A 198 2.13 -2.79 1.58
C PHE A 198 2.66 -1.81 0.51
N MET A 199 1.96 -1.78 -0.63
CA MET A 199 2.29 -0.96 -1.80
C MET A 199 1.09 -0.14 -2.29
N GLY A 200 0.04 -0.06 -1.48
CA GLY A 200 -1.11 0.81 -1.69
C GLY A 200 -0.83 2.25 -1.28
N MET A 201 -1.84 2.93 -0.72
CA MET A 201 -1.70 4.31 -0.28
C MET A 201 -0.88 4.42 1.00
N GLY A 202 0.10 5.35 1.01
CA GLY A 202 0.92 5.67 2.17
C GLY A 202 2.34 5.10 2.16
N GLU A 203 3.16 5.61 3.08
CA GLU A 203 4.50 5.10 3.39
C GLU A 203 4.41 4.22 4.65
N PRO A 204 4.61 2.90 4.54
CA PRO A 204 4.46 1.98 5.67
C PRO A 204 5.38 2.32 6.86
N MET A 205 6.60 2.78 6.57
CA MET A 205 7.54 3.16 7.64
C MET A 205 7.15 4.47 8.34
N GLY A 206 6.26 5.28 7.71
CA GLY A 206 5.64 6.45 8.34
C GLY A 206 4.52 6.08 9.32
N ASN A 207 3.96 4.87 9.21
CA ASN A 207 2.96 4.29 10.12
C ASN A 207 3.48 3.00 10.77
N TYR A 208 4.74 3.01 11.18
CA TYR A 208 5.51 1.82 11.54
C TYR A 208 4.82 0.90 12.56
N ASN A 209 4.31 1.47 13.67
CA ASN A 209 3.74 0.66 14.75
C ASN A 209 2.47 -0.09 14.31
N SER A 210 1.55 0.58 13.60
CA SER A 210 0.33 -0.08 13.09
C SER A 210 0.65 -1.11 12.02
N VAL A 211 1.60 -0.82 11.13
CA VAL A 211 2.07 -1.75 10.09
C VAL A 211 2.73 -2.97 10.72
N LEU A 212 3.61 -2.78 11.71
CA LEU A 212 4.25 -3.90 12.40
C LEU A 212 3.23 -4.78 13.14
N SER A 213 2.27 -4.17 13.83
CA SER A 213 1.17 -4.89 14.48
C SER A 213 0.34 -5.68 13.47
N ALA A 214 0.02 -5.08 12.31
CA ALA A 214 -0.68 -5.77 11.24
C ALA A 214 0.14 -6.94 10.69
N VAL A 215 1.44 -6.77 10.41
CA VAL A 215 2.33 -7.85 9.95
C VAL A 215 2.32 -9.03 10.92
N ARG A 216 2.41 -8.77 12.23
CA ARG A 216 2.37 -9.82 13.25
C ARG A 216 1.06 -10.58 13.25
N GLN A 217 -0.08 -9.89 13.18
CA GLN A 217 -1.40 -10.53 13.16
C GLN A 217 -1.70 -11.23 11.82
N ILE A 218 -1.24 -10.69 10.69
CA ILE A 218 -1.36 -11.37 9.39
C ILE A 218 -0.57 -12.69 9.40
N SER A 219 0.61 -12.71 10.04
CA SER A 219 1.49 -13.88 10.04
C SER A 219 1.25 -14.86 11.18
N ALA A 220 0.61 -14.47 12.26
CA ALA A 220 0.25 -15.37 13.33
C ALA A 220 -0.71 -16.46 12.84
N MET A 221 -0.61 -17.65 13.44
CA MET A 221 -1.51 -18.77 13.13
C MET A 221 -2.90 -18.53 13.72
N PRO A 222 -3.97 -19.03 13.09
CA PRO A 222 -5.30 -19.02 13.68
C PRO A 222 -5.31 -19.70 15.07
N PRO A 223 -6.06 -19.19 16.04
CA PRO A 223 -7.00 -18.07 15.96
C PRO A 223 -6.40 -16.69 16.24
N GLU A 224 -5.09 -16.53 16.39
CA GLU A 224 -4.46 -15.26 16.70
C GLU A 224 -4.16 -14.41 15.45
N GLY A 225 -4.29 -14.97 14.24
CA GLY A 225 -4.02 -14.30 12.97
C GLY A 225 -4.49 -15.08 11.74
N PHE A 226 -4.12 -14.59 10.56
CA PHE A 226 -4.58 -15.16 9.27
C PHE A 226 -3.72 -16.35 8.79
N GLY A 227 -2.61 -16.67 9.41
CA GLY A 227 -1.70 -17.75 9.00
C GLY A 227 -1.02 -17.50 7.65
N ILE A 228 -0.89 -16.25 7.21
CA ILE A 228 -0.14 -15.90 6.00
C ILE A 228 1.32 -15.72 6.39
N SER A 229 2.19 -16.62 5.90
CA SER A 229 3.61 -16.57 6.25
C SER A 229 4.21 -15.18 6.08
N ALA A 230 4.98 -14.70 7.07
CA ALA A 230 5.71 -13.44 6.98
C ALA A 230 6.61 -13.37 5.72
N ARG A 231 7.07 -14.50 5.19
CA ARG A 231 7.83 -14.60 3.94
C ARG A 231 7.03 -14.16 2.71
N ASN A 232 5.71 -14.18 2.81
CA ASN A 232 4.76 -13.77 1.76
C ASN A 232 4.22 -12.36 1.98
N ILE A 233 4.73 -11.65 2.98
CA ILE A 233 4.40 -10.24 3.24
C ILE A 233 5.55 -9.38 2.73
N THR A 234 5.24 -8.40 1.90
CA THR A 234 6.20 -7.40 1.42
C THR A 234 5.88 -6.05 2.05
N VAL A 235 6.86 -5.46 2.69
CA VAL A 235 6.77 -4.08 3.20
C VAL A 235 7.64 -3.19 2.33
N SER A 236 7.03 -2.22 1.66
CA SER A 236 7.74 -1.26 0.83
C SER A 236 8.10 0.01 1.60
N THR A 237 9.10 0.71 1.14
CA THR A 237 9.47 2.05 1.63
C THR A 237 10.22 2.84 0.56
N VAL A 238 10.01 4.14 0.53
CA VAL A 238 10.84 5.05 -0.27
C VAL A 238 12.26 5.24 0.31
N GLY A 239 12.62 4.50 1.35
CA GLY A 239 13.93 4.59 1.99
C GLY A 239 13.94 5.40 3.29
N VAL A 240 12.91 5.23 4.13
CA VAL A 240 12.91 5.75 5.50
C VAL A 240 13.89 4.89 6.33
N VAL A 241 15.17 5.27 6.32
CA VAL A 241 16.30 4.49 6.89
C VAL A 241 16.04 4.07 8.34
N LEU A 242 15.51 4.97 9.17
CA LEU A 242 15.19 4.65 10.58
C LEU A 242 14.12 3.55 10.69
N GLY A 243 13.16 3.52 9.77
CA GLY A 243 12.14 2.46 9.68
C GLY A 243 12.75 1.12 9.26
N ILE A 244 13.65 1.13 8.26
CA ILE A 244 14.36 -0.08 7.81
C ILE A 244 15.18 -0.67 8.97
N LYS A 245 15.94 0.16 9.69
CA LYS A 245 16.76 -0.28 10.87
C LYS A 245 15.90 -0.88 11.97
N LYS A 246 14.73 -0.29 12.27
CA LYS A 246 13.77 -0.86 13.22
C LYS A 246 13.26 -2.22 12.74
N LEU A 247 12.86 -2.34 11.47
CA LEU A 247 12.38 -3.61 10.89
C LEU A 247 13.47 -4.69 10.92
N THR A 248 14.73 -4.31 10.71
CA THR A 248 15.88 -5.22 10.84
C THR A 248 15.97 -5.78 12.26
N ALA A 249 15.82 -4.93 13.27
CA ALA A 249 15.89 -5.33 14.68
C ALA A 249 14.72 -6.24 15.11
N GLU A 250 13.56 -6.16 14.45
CA GLU A 250 12.42 -7.04 14.75
C GLU A 250 12.64 -8.52 14.42
N GLY A 251 13.54 -8.83 13.50
CA GLY A 251 13.85 -10.21 13.10
C GLY A 251 12.71 -10.93 12.35
N ILE A 252 11.65 -10.22 11.94
CA ILE A 252 10.53 -10.81 11.20
C ILE A 252 10.93 -10.96 9.73
N PRO A 253 10.83 -12.17 9.12
CA PRO A 253 11.38 -12.43 7.79
C PRO A 253 10.46 -11.98 6.66
N VAL A 254 9.92 -10.76 6.71
CA VAL A 254 9.17 -10.16 5.60
C VAL A 254 10.08 -9.90 4.39
N ARG A 255 9.53 -9.58 3.24
CA ARG A 255 10.29 -9.05 2.12
C ARG A 255 10.35 -7.53 2.24
N LEU A 256 11.55 -6.97 2.29
CA LEU A 256 11.74 -5.53 2.18
C LEU A 256 11.75 -5.14 0.69
N ALA A 257 10.96 -4.13 0.31
CA ALA A 257 10.99 -3.52 -1.00
C ALA A 257 11.40 -2.04 -0.86
N VAL A 258 12.43 -1.64 -1.57
CA VAL A 258 12.94 -0.25 -1.57
C VAL A 258 12.56 0.42 -2.87
N SER A 259 11.70 1.42 -2.80
CA SER A 259 11.31 2.29 -3.91
C SER A 259 12.46 3.27 -4.20
N LEU A 260 13.42 2.83 -5.02
CA LEU A 260 14.64 3.58 -5.31
C LEU A 260 14.42 4.61 -6.43
N HIS A 261 13.90 4.17 -7.57
CA HIS A 261 13.48 4.92 -8.76
C HIS A 261 14.57 5.75 -9.47
N ALA A 262 15.74 5.94 -8.87
CA ALA A 262 16.90 6.58 -9.50
C ALA A 262 18.21 6.03 -8.92
N PRO A 263 19.27 5.93 -9.73
CA PRO A 263 20.56 5.41 -9.29
C PRO A 263 21.49 6.51 -8.73
N SER A 264 21.19 7.80 -8.95
CA SER A 264 21.96 8.94 -8.45
C SER A 264 21.12 9.81 -7.51
N ASP A 265 21.79 10.58 -6.65
CA ASP A 265 21.11 11.45 -5.70
C ASP A 265 20.47 12.66 -6.39
N GLU A 266 21.12 13.21 -7.43
CA GLU A 266 20.62 14.35 -8.19
C GLU A 266 19.25 14.02 -8.81
N LEU A 267 19.15 12.89 -9.49
CA LEU A 267 17.90 12.46 -10.10
C LEU A 267 16.88 12.03 -9.04
N ARG A 268 17.35 11.39 -7.97
CA ARG A 268 16.46 10.91 -6.91
C ARG A 268 15.85 12.05 -6.08
N ASP A 269 16.55 13.18 -5.92
CA ASP A 269 16.03 14.39 -5.27
C ASP A 269 14.79 14.96 -5.98
N GLU A 270 14.72 14.80 -7.31
CA GLU A 270 13.58 15.22 -8.11
C GLU A 270 12.40 14.24 -8.03
N LEU A 271 12.69 12.92 -8.05
CA LEU A 271 11.67 11.88 -8.10
C LEU A 271 11.17 11.46 -6.72
N VAL A 272 12.03 11.46 -5.72
CA VAL A 272 11.75 10.98 -4.36
C VAL A 272 12.26 12.02 -3.34
N PRO A 273 11.44 13.00 -2.93
CA PRO A 273 11.87 14.10 -2.06
C PRO A 273 12.49 13.65 -0.73
N MET A 274 12.19 12.43 -0.28
CA MET A 274 12.80 11.81 0.92
C MET A 274 14.33 11.65 0.78
N ASN A 275 14.88 11.63 -0.44
CA ASN A 275 16.31 11.52 -0.70
C ASN A 275 17.11 12.68 -0.07
N LYS A 276 16.53 13.86 0.02
CA LYS A 276 17.14 15.02 0.71
C LYS A 276 17.41 14.76 2.20
N ARG A 277 16.70 13.78 2.80
CA ARG A 277 16.89 13.36 4.19
C ARG A 277 17.77 12.12 4.32
N PHE A 278 17.61 11.18 3.40
CA PHE A 278 18.37 9.93 3.36
C PHE A 278 18.78 9.68 1.92
N ASN A 279 20.04 9.91 1.62
CA ASN A 279 20.59 9.75 0.28
C ASN A 279 20.64 8.29 -0.18
N THR A 280 20.89 8.08 -1.46
CA THR A 280 20.90 6.74 -2.08
C THR A 280 21.82 5.77 -1.35
N ALA A 281 23.04 6.21 -0.95
CA ALA A 281 23.98 5.37 -0.24
C ALA A 281 23.40 4.91 1.12
N GLN A 282 22.91 5.82 1.94
CA GLN A 282 22.31 5.49 3.24
C GLN A 282 21.11 4.53 3.14
N VAL A 283 20.32 4.66 2.08
CA VAL A 283 19.18 3.77 1.82
C VAL A 283 19.66 2.38 1.44
N LEU A 284 20.64 2.28 0.55
CA LEU A 284 21.21 0.99 0.13
C LEU A 284 21.98 0.31 1.25
N ASP A 285 22.74 1.05 2.08
CA ASP A 285 23.39 0.53 3.29
C ASP A 285 22.36 -0.12 4.22
N ALA A 286 21.30 0.60 4.55
CA ALA A 286 20.26 0.08 5.44
C ALA A 286 19.53 -1.15 4.85
N ALA A 287 19.32 -1.16 3.53
CA ALA A 287 18.70 -2.28 2.82
C ALA A 287 19.61 -3.51 2.81
N HIS A 288 20.92 -3.30 2.62
CA HIS A 288 21.91 -4.37 2.68
C HIS A 288 22.05 -4.93 4.10
N ASP A 289 22.07 -4.08 5.14
CA ASP A 289 22.05 -4.51 6.54
C ASP A 289 20.84 -5.39 6.85
N TYR A 290 19.65 -5.01 6.29
CA TYR A 290 18.46 -5.84 6.39
C TYR A 290 18.65 -7.23 5.76
N TRP A 291 19.25 -7.31 4.57
CA TRP A 291 19.57 -8.58 3.93
C TRP A 291 20.57 -9.41 4.77
N LEU A 292 21.61 -8.79 5.31
CA LEU A 292 22.60 -9.47 6.17
C LEU A 292 21.92 -10.10 7.39
N ALA A 293 20.98 -9.40 8.02
CA ALA A 293 20.26 -9.89 9.19
C ALA A 293 19.20 -10.93 8.85
N SER A 294 18.37 -10.67 7.86
CA SER A 294 17.19 -11.48 7.53
C SER A 294 17.46 -12.64 6.58
N LYS A 295 18.58 -12.59 5.83
CA LYS A 295 18.89 -13.45 4.68
C LYS A 295 17.80 -13.46 3.61
N ARG A 296 16.99 -12.39 3.57
CA ARG A 296 15.90 -12.18 2.61
C ARG A 296 16.35 -11.20 1.56
N ARG A 297 16.34 -11.63 0.29
CA ARG A 297 16.68 -10.75 -0.83
C ARG A 297 15.78 -9.53 -0.82
N VAL A 298 16.38 -8.34 -0.91
CA VAL A 298 15.67 -7.07 -0.98
C VAL A 298 15.15 -6.84 -2.41
N SER A 299 13.94 -6.34 -2.56
CA SER A 299 13.41 -5.90 -3.85
C SER A 299 13.71 -4.41 -4.05
N ILE A 300 14.36 -4.07 -5.17
CA ILE A 300 14.61 -2.68 -5.57
C ILE A 300 13.56 -2.31 -6.63
N GLU A 301 12.56 -1.56 -6.22
CA GLU A 301 11.51 -1.10 -7.11
C GLU A 301 12.00 0.12 -7.90
N TYR A 302 11.83 0.09 -9.22
CA TYR A 302 12.36 1.10 -10.13
C TYR A 302 11.33 1.44 -11.20
N ALA A 303 10.55 2.50 -11.00
CA ALA A 303 9.61 3.00 -12.00
C ALA A 303 10.37 3.56 -13.19
N LEU A 304 10.21 2.96 -14.36
CA LEU A 304 10.87 3.38 -15.61
C LEU A 304 10.09 4.51 -16.26
N MET A 305 10.74 5.65 -16.40
CA MET A 305 10.19 6.91 -16.96
C MET A 305 10.97 7.30 -18.20
N ARG A 306 10.25 7.44 -19.33
CA ARG A 306 10.83 7.74 -20.64
C ARG A 306 11.73 8.98 -20.61
N GLY A 307 13.00 8.79 -21.01
CA GLY A 307 13.99 9.87 -21.12
C GLY A 307 14.42 10.49 -19.80
N ILE A 308 14.02 9.92 -18.65
CA ILE A 308 14.31 10.44 -17.32
C ILE A 308 15.28 9.52 -16.57
N ASN A 309 14.93 8.24 -16.40
CA ASN A 309 15.70 7.29 -15.62
C ASN A 309 15.86 5.92 -16.31
N ASP A 310 15.44 5.80 -17.56
CA ASP A 310 15.40 4.55 -18.34
C ASP A 310 16.60 4.39 -19.31
N GLN A 311 17.55 5.33 -19.31
CA GLN A 311 18.70 5.31 -20.21
C GLN A 311 19.76 4.28 -19.77
N ALA A 312 20.64 3.88 -20.71
CA ALA A 312 21.68 2.88 -20.46
C ALA A 312 22.62 3.25 -19.31
N GLU A 313 22.99 4.53 -19.19
CA GLU A 313 23.84 5.01 -18.09
C GLU A 313 23.19 4.85 -16.72
N HIS A 314 21.84 4.97 -16.63
CA HIS A 314 21.12 4.75 -15.38
C HIS A 314 21.16 3.27 -14.97
N ALA A 315 20.98 2.35 -15.91
CA ALA A 315 21.10 0.90 -15.65
C ALA A 315 22.53 0.53 -15.22
N GLN A 316 23.55 1.08 -15.89
CA GLN A 316 24.95 0.84 -15.56
C GLN A 316 25.30 1.36 -14.17
N LEU A 317 24.85 2.58 -13.82
CA LEU A 317 25.09 3.17 -12.51
C LEU A 317 24.36 2.37 -11.40
N LEU A 318 23.11 1.96 -11.66
CA LEU A 318 22.35 1.11 -10.73
C LEU A 318 23.08 -0.20 -10.47
N ALA A 319 23.50 -0.88 -11.53
CA ALA A 319 24.27 -2.12 -11.42
C ALA A 319 25.57 -1.93 -10.64
N LYS A 320 26.34 -0.86 -10.91
CA LYS A 320 27.56 -0.52 -10.17
C LYS A 320 27.29 -0.33 -8.68
N ARG A 321 26.22 0.40 -8.33
CA ARG A 321 25.87 0.64 -6.92
C ARG A 321 25.46 -0.65 -6.21
N LEU A 322 24.67 -1.52 -6.85
CA LEU A 322 24.24 -2.78 -6.24
C LEU A 322 25.39 -3.77 -6.09
N ASN A 323 26.27 -3.88 -7.09
CA ASN A 323 27.45 -4.75 -7.04
C ASN A 323 28.50 -4.30 -6.03
N HIS A 324 28.46 -3.05 -5.58
CA HIS A 324 29.32 -2.56 -4.50
C HIS A 324 29.16 -3.37 -3.19
N TYR A 325 27.97 -3.89 -2.94
CA TYR A 325 27.63 -4.67 -1.74
C TYR A 325 27.83 -6.19 -1.92
N GLY A 326 28.24 -6.65 -3.11
CA GLY A 326 28.41 -8.07 -3.43
C GLY A 326 27.17 -8.69 -4.09
N ASP A 327 27.22 -10.00 -4.28
CA ASP A 327 26.29 -10.74 -5.14
C ASP A 327 24.95 -11.10 -4.47
N ASN A 328 23.89 -11.09 -5.27
CA ASN A 328 22.57 -11.69 -4.96
C ASN A 328 21.80 -11.15 -3.74
N TRP A 329 22.20 -10.05 -3.15
CA TRP A 329 21.48 -9.47 -2.02
C TRP A 329 20.18 -8.76 -2.42
N ALA A 330 20.14 -8.25 -3.67
CA ALA A 330 19.01 -7.50 -4.20
C ALA A 330 18.45 -8.12 -5.49
N HIS A 331 17.19 -7.87 -5.76
CA HIS A 331 16.50 -8.13 -7.01
C HIS A 331 15.90 -6.83 -7.51
N VAL A 332 16.21 -6.41 -8.73
CA VAL A 332 15.64 -5.22 -9.32
C VAL A 332 14.31 -5.56 -9.97
N ASN A 333 13.29 -4.77 -9.66
CA ASN A 333 11.95 -4.89 -10.20
C ASN A 333 11.61 -3.63 -10.99
N PRO A 334 12.04 -3.52 -12.26
CA PRO A 334 11.65 -2.41 -13.12
C PRO A 334 10.14 -2.45 -13.34
N ILE A 335 9.50 -1.30 -13.26
CA ILE A 335 8.05 -1.13 -13.36
C ILE A 335 7.81 -0.12 -14.47
N PRO A 336 7.17 -0.48 -15.60
CA PRO A 336 6.71 0.53 -16.55
C PRO A 336 5.87 1.57 -15.80
N LEU A 337 6.16 2.86 -16.00
CA LEU A 337 5.42 3.90 -15.30
C LEU A 337 3.95 3.85 -15.70
N ASN A 338 3.07 3.74 -14.70
CA ASN A 338 1.65 3.85 -14.93
C ASN A 338 1.27 5.34 -15.00
N PRO A 339 0.60 5.79 -16.06
CA PRO A 339 0.22 7.18 -16.20
C PRO A 339 -0.77 7.59 -15.10
N ILE A 340 -0.60 8.80 -14.60
CA ILE A 340 -1.54 9.44 -13.68
C ILE A 340 -2.01 10.77 -14.26
N GLU A 341 -3.20 11.20 -13.92
CA GLU A 341 -3.78 12.45 -14.40
C GLU A 341 -2.86 13.65 -14.09
N GLY A 342 -2.60 14.47 -15.10
CA GLY A 342 -1.74 15.65 -14.98
C GLY A 342 -0.24 15.33 -14.76
N SER A 343 0.21 14.10 -15.06
CA SER A 343 1.64 13.76 -15.05
C SER A 343 2.32 14.21 -16.31
N LYS A 344 3.52 14.79 -16.17
CA LYS A 344 4.43 15.07 -17.29
C LYS A 344 5.27 13.86 -17.70
N TRP A 345 5.31 12.81 -16.87
CA TRP A 345 6.10 11.62 -17.12
C TRP A 345 5.27 10.56 -17.83
N THR A 346 5.92 9.83 -18.72
CA THR A 346 5.33 8.74 -19.50
C THR A 346 6.14 7.47 -19.31
N ALA A 347 5.52 6.33 -19.59
CA ALA A 347 6.19 5.02 -19.57
C ALA A 347 7.36 4.98 -20.57
N SER A 348 8.39 4.24 -20.23
CA SER A 348 9.48 3.88 -21.14
C SER A 348 8.96 3.16 -22.36
N LYS A 349 9.75 3.15 -23.43
CA LYS A 349 9.45 2.31 -24.58
C LYS A 349 9.88 0.87 -24.29
N PRO A 350 9.20 -0.13 -24.88
CA PRO A 350 9.58 -1.53 -24.68
C PRO A 350 11.05 -1.83 -25.03
N GLU A 351 11.62 -1.13 -26.03
CA GLU A 351 13.02 -1.30 -26.43
C GLU A 351 13.98 -0.79 -25.33
N ASP A 352 13.64 0.33 -24.68
CA ASP A 352 14.43 0.90 -23.61
C ASP A 352 14.32 0.05 -22.34
N GLU A 353 13.13 -0.48 -22.03
CA GLU A 353 12.90 -1.43 -20.93
C GLU A 353 13.74 -2.71 -21.10
N GLN A 354 13.70 -3.28 -22.30
CA GLN A 354 14.49 -4.47 -22.62
C GLN A 354 15.98 -4.20 -22.52
N ARG A 355 16.46 -3.07 -23.05
CA ARG A 355 17.85 -2.66 -22.95
C ARG A 355 18.30 -2.44 -21.51
N PHE A 356 17.46 -1.83 -20.69
CA PHE A 356 17.71 -1.62 -19.27
C PHE A 356 17.89 -2.96 -18.55
N LEU A 357 17.01 -3.93 -18.79
CA LEU A 357 17.10 -5.29 -18.25
C LEU A 357 18.38 -6.01 -18.69
N GLU A 358 18.71 -5.94 -19.97
CA GLU A 358 19.90 -6.59 -20.52
C GLU A 358 21.19 -6.05 -19.87
N ILE A 359 21.28 -4.75 -19.62
CA ILE A 359 22.43 -4.13 -18.96
C ILE A 359 22.55 -4.66 -17.52
N LEU A 360 21.45 -4.72 -16.77
CA LEU A 360 21.44 -5.28 -15.42
C LEU A 360 21.87 -6.76 -15.41
N HIS A 361 21.32 -7.57 -16.32
CA HIS A 361 21.64 -8.99 -16.42
C HIS A 361 23.11 -9.23 -16.78
N ARG A 362 23.67 -8.47 -17.76
CA ARG A 362 25.09 -8.53 -18.12
C ARG A 362 26.01 -8.15 -16.95
N ALA A 363 25.54 -7.30 -16.05
CA ALA A 363 26.26 -6.94 -14.84
C ALA A 363 26.03 -7.94 -13.67
N GLY A 364 25.35 -9.07 -13.91
CA GLY A 364 25.08 -10.09 -12.89
C GLY A 364 23.92 -9.76 -11.94
N ILE A 365 23.17 -8.67 -12.18
CA ILE A 365 22.03 -8.28 -11.35
C ILE A 365 20.79 -9.05 -11.80
N THR A 366 20.14 -9.74 -10.86
CA THR A 366 18.83 -10.34 -11.12
C THR A 366 17.77 -9.25 -11.26
N ALA A 367 17.10 -9.17 -12.39
CA ALA A 367 16.04 -8.21 -12.65
C ALA A 367 14.87 -8.88 -13.38
N THR A 368 13.67 -8.42 -13.12
CA THR A 368 12.43 -8.89 -13.78
C THR A 368 11.50 -7.73 -14.00
N LEU A 369 11.10 -7.47 -15.24
CA LEU A 369 10.07 -6.46 -15.55
C LEU A 369 8.76 -6.86 -14.88
N ARG A 370 8.15 -5.92 -14.19
CA ARG A 370 6.89 -6.18 -13.49
C ARG A 370 5.74 -6.29 -14.48
N ASP A 371 5.00 -7.38 -14.39
CA ASP A 371 3.69 -7.51 -15.02
C ASP A 371 2.69 -6.58 -14.31
N THR A 372 2.18 -5.58 -15.02
CA THR A 372 1.28 -4.58 -14.47
C THR A 372 -0.15 -5.03 -14.66
N ARG A 373 -0.88 -5.14 -13.55
CA ARG A 373 -2.29 -5.51 -13.50
C ARG A 373 -3.17 -4.34 -13.12
N GLY A 374 -4.43 -4.38 -13.57
CA GLY A 374 -5.44 -3.39 -13.22
C GLY A 374 -5.16 -1.98 -13.75
N GLN A 375 -4.46 -1.84 -14.88
CA GLN A 375 -4.20 -0.52 -15.49
C GLN A 375 -5.49 0.18 -15.89
N ASP A 376 -6.44 -0.57 -16.46
CA ASP A 376 -7.71 -0.05 -16.98
C ASP A 376 -8.64 0.51 -15.88
N ILE A 377 -8.36 0.13 -14.62
CA ILE A 377 -9.13 0.56 -13.44
C ILE A 377 -8.32 1.47 -12.51
N ASP A 378 -7.18 2.02 -12.96
CA ASP A 378 -6.22 2.77 -12.12
C ASP A 378 -5.83 2.01 -10.84
N GLY A 379 -5.71 0.70 -10.93
CA GLY A 379 -5.32 -0.18 -9.82
C GLY A 379 -3.83 -0.49 -9.76
N ALA A 380 -3.05 -0.01 -10.71
CA ALA A 380 -1.63 -0.25 -10.76
C ALA A 380 -0.82 0.62 -9.79
N CYS A 381 0.44 0.25 -9.57
CA CYS A 381 1.33 0.98 -8.66
C CYS A 381 1.44 2.46 -9.04
N GLY A 382 1.24 3.35 -8.06
CA GLY A 382 1.30 4.80 -8.23
C GLY A 382 -0.03 5.45 -8.66
N GLN A 383 -1.04 4.68 -9.06
CA GLN A 383 -2.32 5.21 -9.58
C GLN A 383 -3.40 5.43 -8.51
N LEU A 384 -3.28 4.81 -7.33
CA LEU A 384 -4.31 4.90 -6.29
C LEU A 384 -4.50 6.35 -5.82
N ALA A 385 -5.70 6.88 -6.01
CA ALA A 385 -6.03 8.28 -5.78
C ALA A 385 -7.25 8.46 -4.86
N ALA A 386 -7.92 7.37 -4.46
CA ALA A 386 -9.12 7.37 -3.63
C ALA A 386 -10.21 8.30 -4.17
N LYS A 387 -10.49 8.22 -5.47
CA LYS A 387 -11.52 9.02 -6.14
C LYS A 387 -12.78 8.18 -6.35
N GLU A 388 -13.95 8.73 -6.01
CA GLU A 388 -15.22 8.21 -6.52
C GLU A 388 -15.31 8.51 -8.03
N ARG A 389 -15.58 7.50 -8.83
CA ARG A 389 -15.82 7.60 -10.27
C ARG A 389 -17.19 7.10 -10.63
#